data_740ee611c4c87d23b713d2b487c6de64
#
_entry.id   740ee611c4c87d23b713d2b487c6de64
#
_cell.length_a   1.000
_cell.length_b   1.000
_cell.length_c   1.000
_cell.angle_alpha   90.00
_cell.angle_beta   90.00
_cell.angle_gamma   90.00
#
_symmetry.space_group_name_H-M   'P 1'
#
loop_
_entity.id
_entity.type
_entity.pdbx_description
1 polymer ?
#
loop_
_entity_poly.entity_id
_entity_poly.type
_entity_poly.pdbx_seq_one_letter_code
_entity_poly.pdbx_strand_id
1 'polypeptide(L)'
;MASWRLYYHLVWATKERQLLITNEREPKLYSYIISKADELETIIHAINGTENHIHIVASIPPNISISEFVQKIKGSSTHYINNVFSVEDMFGWQRGYGVFSLGRKQLEEAVIYVKNQKEHHAQGTIIKSLEDFNQDDDPPQKFYM
;
A
#
# COMPACT_ATOMS: atom_id res chain seq x y z
N MET A 1 -9.49 -15.31 -23.27
CA MET A 1 -8.51 -15.16 -22.18
C MET A 1 -7.68 -13.90 -22.41
N ALA A 2 -7.54 -13.06 -21.38
CA ALA A 2 -6.74 -11.84 -21.48
C ALA A 2 -5.30 -12.10 -21.04
N SER A 3 -4.37 -11.40 -21.65
CA SER A 3 -2.97 -11.38 -21.23
C SER A 3 -2.65 -9.97 -20.71
N TRP A 4 -2.09 -9.89 -19.51
CA TRP A 4 -1.81 -8.59 -18.91
C TRP A 4 -0.57 -8.63 -18.02
N ARG A 5 0.06 -7.45 -17.90
CA ARG A 5 1.25 -7.22 -17.07
C ARG A 5 1.10 -5.85 -16.43
N LEU A 6 0.35 -5.82 -15.34
CA LEU A 6 0.03 -4.60 -14.62
C LEU A 6 0.67 -4.65 -13.23
N TYR A 7 1.69 -3.84 -13.04
CA TYR A 7 2.41 -3.76 -11.78
C TYR A 7 2.28 -2.37 -11.20
N TYR A 8 2.00 -2.29 -9.91
CA TYR A 8 1.81 -1.01 -9.23
C TYR A 8 2.56 -0.99 -7.92
N HIS A 9 3.07 0.19 -7.58
CA HIS A 9 3.53 0.51 -6.23
C HIS A 9 2.47 1.40 -5.61
N LEU A 10 1.90 0.96 -4.49
CA LEU A 10 0.89 1.71 -3.76
C LEU A 10 1.43 2.10 -2.39
N VAL A 11 1.05 3.29 -1.92
CA VAL A 11 1.45 3.78 -0.61
C VAL A 11 0.32 4.59 0.00
N TRP A 12 0.04 4.35 1.29
CA TRP A 12 -0.89 5.19 2.04
C TRP A 12 -0.56 5.17 3.52
N ALA A 13 -1.06 6.19 4.23
CA ALA A 13 -0.75 6.42 5.63
C ALA A 13 -1.91 6.05 6.55
N THR A 14 -1.58 5.86 7.81
CA THR A 14 -2.55 5.78 8.89
C THR A 14 -3.23 7.14 9.09
N LYS A 15 -4.39 7.14 9.76
CA LYS A 15 -5.15 8.34 10.05
C LYS A 15 -4.29 9.36 10.81
N GLU A 16 -4.21 10.57 10.25
CA GLU A 16 -3.40 11.66 10.82
C GLU A 16 -1.93 11.28 11.04
N ARG A 17 -1.45 10.28 10.32
CA ARG A 17 -0.11 9.72 10.43
C ARG A 17 0.25 9.28 11.85
N GLN A 18 -0.74 8.90 12.63
CA GLN A 18 -0.52 8.36 13.96
C GLN A 18 0.18 7.00 13.89
N LEU A 19 0.95 6.67 14.92
CA LEU A 19 1.72 5.43 14.96
C LEU A 19 0.81 4.23 15.30
N LEU A 20 -0.09 3.89 14.39
CA LEU A 20 -1.13 2.89 14.59
C LEU A 20 -0.74 1.47 14.19
N ILE A 21 0.30 1.33 13.36
CA ILE A 21 0.81 0.01 12.97
C ILE A 21 1.86 -0.39 14.00
N THR A 22 1.39 -0.91 15.13
CA THR A 22 2.27 -1.35 16.21
C THR A 22 2.93 -2.68 15.85
N ASN A 23 3.98 -3.05 16.59
CA ASN A 23 4.67 -4.33 16.40
C ASN A 23 3.72 -5.53 16.53
N GLU A 24 2.69 -5.41 17.36
CA GLU A 24 1.70 -6.47 17.54
C GLU A 24 0.73 -6.56 16.38
N ARG A 25 0.32 -5.40 15.85
CA ARG A 25 -0.66 -5.32 14.75
C ARG A 25 -0.05 -5.66 13.39
N GLU A 26 1.21 -5.31 13.18
CA GLU A 26 1.84 -5.41 11.86
C GLU A 26 1.71 -6.78 11.20
N PRO A 27 2.13 -7.89 11.83
CA PRO A 27 2.06 -9.19 11.16
C PRO A 27 0.62 -9.60 10.85
N LYS A 28 -0.32 -9.29 11.72
CA LYS A 28 -1.74 -9.60 11.49
C LYS A 28 -2.34 -8.73 10.40
N LEU A 29 -1.98 -7.45 10.38
CA LEU A 29 -2.42 -6.53 9.34
C LEU A 29 -1.93 -6.97 7.96
N TYR A 30 -0.65 -7.28 7.83
CA TYR A 30 -0.07 -7.68 6.56
C TYR A 30 -0.64 -9.01 6.07
N SER A 31 -0.77 -9.99 6.94
CA SER A 31 -1.37 -11.28 6.59
C SER A 31 -2.82 -11.11 6.13
N TYR A 32 -3.57 -10.25 6.80
CA TYR A 32 -4.95 -9.97 6.41
C TYR A 32 -5.02 -9.31 5.04
N ILE A 33 -4.18 -8.31 4.78
CA ILE A 33 -4.16 -7.60 3.50
C ILE A 33 -3.81 -8.57 2.36
N ILE A 34 -2.82 -9.42 2.56
CA ILE A 34 -2.43 -10.42 1.55
C ILE A 34 -3.60 -11.36 1.25
N SER A 35 -4.27 -11.84 2.28
CA SER A 35 -5.42 -12.73 2.12
C SER A 35 -6.58 -12.05 1.41
N LYS A 36 -6.88 -10.81 1.78
CA LYS A 36 -7.95 -10.04 1.15
C LYS A 36 -7.64 -9.72 -0.30
N ALA A 37 -6.40 -9.37 -0.59
CA ALA A 37 -5.95 -9.14 -1.96
C ALA A 37 -6.11 -10.39 -2.82
N ASP A 38 -5.81 -11.57 -2.27
CA ASP A 38 -5.99 -12.84 -2.97
C ASP A 38 -7.47 -13.06 -3.33
N GLU A 39 -8.40 -12.73 -2.45
CA GLU A 39 -9.83 -12.78 -2.75
C GLU A 39 -10.20 -11.85 -3.90
N LEU A 40 -9.48 -10.76 -4.07
CA LEU A 40 -9.67 -9.79 -5.15
C LEU A 40 -8.81 -10.13 -6.39
N GLU A 41 -8.31 -11.34 -6.46
CA GLU A 41 -7.48 -11.84 -7.57
C GLU A 41 -6.23 -10.99 -7.81
N THR A 42 -5.75 -10.32 -6.77
CA THR A 42 -4.58 -9.45 -6.80
C THR A 42 -3.39 -10.17 -6.17
N ILE A 43 -2.25 -10.11 -6.85
CA ILE A 43 -1.01 -10.71 -6.37
C ILE A 43 -0.22 -9.64 -5.64
N ILE A 44 0.07 -9.86 -4.37
CA ILE A 44 0.96 -8.97 -3.61
C ILE A 44 2.38 -9.52 -3.71
N HIS A 45 3.25 -8.76 -4.36
CA HIS A 45 4.66 -9.11 -4.52
C HIS A 45 5.50 -8.70 -3.31
N ALA A 46 5.12 -7.62 -2.65
CA ALA A 46 5.78 -7.16 -1.43
C ALA A 46 4.84 -6.25 -0.65
N ILE A 47 4.91 -6.32 0.67
CA ILE A 47 4.21 -5.43 1.57
C ILE A 47 5.11 -5.16 2.77
N ASN A 48 5.29 -3.91 3.13
CA ASN A 48 6.06 -3.50 4.29
C ASN A 48 5.78 -2.01 4.55
N GLY A 49 6.30 -1.50 5.63
CA GLY A 49 6.11 -0.09 5.95
C GLY A 49 6.75 0.26 7.29
N THR A 50 6.26 1.33 7.85
CA THR A 50 6.62 1.77 9.19
C THR A 50 5.36 1.83 10.06
N GLU A 51 5.44 2.48 11.21
CA GLU A 51 4.31 2.54 12.14
C GLU A 51 3.15 3.41 11.62
N ASN A 52 3.39 4.28 10.65
CA ASN A 52 2.38 5.22 10.17
C ASN A 52 2.06 5.15 8.67
N HIS A 53 2.66 4.21 7.93
CA HIS A 53 2.29 4.03 6.51
C HIS A 53 2.73 2.66 6.00
N ILE A 54 2.15 2.26 4.87
CA ILE A 54 2.52 1.01 4.21
C ILE A 54 2.81 1.24 2.73
N HIS A 55 3.65 0.36 2.21
CA HIS A 55 3.93 0.23 0.78
C HIS A 55 3.52 -1.17 0.33
N ILE A 56 2.88 -1.23 -0.82
CA ILE A 56 2.48 -2.50 -1.45
C ILE A 56 2.93 -2.49 -2.89
N VAL A 57 3.61 -3.55 -3.31
CA VAL A 57 3.86 -3.79 -4.73
C VAL A 57 2.94 -4.93 -5.15
N ALA A 58 2.09 -4.67 -6.12
CA ALA A 58 1.02 -5.60 -6.48
C ALA A 58 0.75 -5.63 -7.98
N SER A 59 0.21 -6.77 -8.42
CA SER A 59 -0.37 -6.94 -9.74
C SER A 59 -1.89 -6.99 -9.59
N ILE A 60 -2.56 -5.91 -10.00
CA ILE A 60 -4.01 -5.77 -9.91
C ILE A 60 -4.62 -6.14 -11.28
N PRO A 61 -5.57 -7.08 -11.34
CA PRO A 61 -6.13 -7.49 -12.62
C PRO A 61 -6.97 -6.38 -13.27
N PRO A 62 -7.16 -6.42 -14.60
CA PRO A 62 -7.85 -5.35 -15.32
C PRO A 62 -9.36 -5.26 -15.04
N ASN A 63 -9.92 -6.26 -14.38
CA ASN A 63 -11.36 -6.29 -14.09
C ASN A 63 -11.74 -5.61 -12.77
N ILE A 64 -10.79 -5.02 -12.06
CA ILE A 64 -11.05 -4.24 -10.85
C ILE A 64 -10.30 -2.91 -10.95
N SER A 65 -10.95 -1.82 -10.58
CA SER A 65 -10.28 -0.52 -10.57
C SER A 65 -9.33 -0.43 -9.39
N ILE A 66 -8.28 0.38 -9.54
CA ILE A 66 -7.32 0.63 -8.46
C ILE A 66 -8.03 1.23 -7.24
N SER A 67 -8.93 2.19 -7.46
CA SER A 67 -9.67 2.83 -6.36
C SER A 67 -10.55 1.84 -5.60
N GLU A 68 -11.20 0.92 -6.30
CA GLU A 68 -12.01 -0.12 -5.66
C GLU A 68 -11.13 -1.06 -4.84
N PHE A 69 -9.99 -1.47 -5.39
CA PHE A 69 -9.04 -2.30 -4.67
C PHE A 69 -8.60 -1.64 -3.37
N VAL A 70 -8.13 -0.38 -3.45
CA VAL A 70 -7.66 0.36 -2.27
C VAL A 70 -8.77 0.53 -1.24
N GLN A 71 -9.98 0.88 -1.68
CA GLN A 71 -11.13 1.07 -0.80
C GLN A 71 -11.47 -0.22 -0.03
N LYS A 72 -11.48 -1.35 -0.73
CA LYS A 72 -11.79 -2.64 -0.10
C LYS A 72 -10.70 -3.07 0.88
N ILE A 73 -9.44 -2.86 0.53
CA ILE A 73 -8.33 -3.18 1.44
C ILE A 73 -8.39 -2.31 2.69
N LYS A 74 -8.56 -1.00 2.53
CA LYS A 74 -8.61 -0.07 3.67
C LYS A 74 -9.79 -0.37 4.59
N GLY A 75 -10.99 -0.52 4.02
CA GLY A 75 -12.20 -0.74 4.82
C GLY A 75 -12.15 -2.05 5.58
N SER A 76 -11.82 -3.13 4.90
CA SER A 76 -11.79 -4.46 5.53
C SER A 76 -10.67 -4.61 6.55
N SER A 77 -9.47 -4.05 6.28
CA SER A 77 -8.36 -4.14 7.21
C SER A 77 -8.60 -3.33 8.49
N THR A 78 -9.22 -2.15 8.36
CA THR A 78 -9.63 -1.34 9.52
C THR A 78 -10.59 -2.14 10.40
N HIS A 79 -11.61 -2.71 9.80
CA HIS A 79 -12.59 -3.50 10.52
C HIS A 79 -11.94 -4.70 11.23
N TYR A 80 -11.07 -5.41 10.52
CA TYR A 80 -10.38 -6.58 11.07
C TYR A 80 -9.53 -6.22 12.29
N ILE A 81 -8.68 -5.20 12.16
CA ILE A 81 -7.76 -4.81 13.24
C ILE A 81 -8.55 -4.33 14.46
N ASN A 82 -9.61 -3.56 14.26
CA ASN A 82 -10.42 -3.04 15.37
C ASN A 82 -11.25 -4.13 16.07
N ASN A 83 -11.47 -5.26 15.41
CA ASN A 83 -12.15 -6.40 16.04
C ASN A 83 -11.18 -7.34 16.75
N VAL A 84 -9.93 -7.40 16.35
CA VAL A 84 -8.93 -8.31 16.91
C VAL A 84 -8.20 -7.68 18.12
N PHE A 85 -8.01 -6.36 18.07
CA PHE A 85 -7.25 -5.63 19.08
C PHE A 85 -8.15 -4.73 19.93
N SER A 86 -7.60 -4.26 21.06
CA SER A 86 -8.30 -3.37 21.98
C SER A 86 -8.72 -2.06 21.31
N VAL A 87 -9.87 -1.52 21.72
CA VAL A 87 -10.44 -0.28 21.18
C VAL A 87 -9.77 1.00 21.68
N GLU A 88 -8.79 0.91 22.56
CA GLU A 88 -8.14 2.11 23.14
C GLU A 88 -7.43 2.94 22.06
N ASP A 89 -6.80 2.29 21.08
CA ASP A 89 -6.16 2.96 19.94
C ASP A 89 -6.84 2.48 18.67
N MET A 90 -7.96 3.09 18.33
CA MET A 90 -8.71 2.76 17.12
C MET A 90 -7.83 2.89 15.89
N PHE A 91 -7.75 1.80 15.13
CA PHE A 91 -7.03 1.80 13.87
C PHE A 91 -7.85 2.47 12.79
N GLY A 92 -7.18 3.19 11.90
CA GLY A 92 -7.81 3.79 10.73
C GLY A 92 -6.76 4.25 9.74
N TRP A 93 -7.18 4.37 8.49
CA TRP A 93 -6.33 4.87 7.41
C TRP A 93 -6.68 6.32 7.10
N GLN A 94 -5.67 7.09 6.69
CA GLN A 94 -5.86 8.43 6.18
C GLN A 94 -6.53 8.36 4.80
N ARG A 95 -7.29 9.36 4.45
CA ARG A 95 -7.87 9.47 3.12
C ARG A 95 -6.75 9.65 2.09
N GLY A 96 -6.94 9.05 0.92
CA GLY A 96 -5.98 9.17 -0.17
C GLY A 96 -4.96 8.05 -0.22
N TYR A 97 -4.23 8.00 -1.31
CA TYR A 97 -3.17 7.02 -1.55
C TYR A 97 -2.32 7.49 -2.71
N GLY A 98 -1.08 7.02 -2.77
CA GLY A 98 -0.25 7.14 -3.96
C GLY A 98 -0.27 5.83 -4.74
N VAL A 99 -0.30 5.91 -6.06
CA VAL A 99 -0.19 4.75 -6.93
C VAL A 99 0.70 5.09 -8.12
N PHE A 100 1.68 4.23 -8.36
CA PHE A 100 2.66 4.43 -9.41
C PHE A 100 2.77 3.17 -10.23
N SER A 101 2.66 3.30 -11.55
CA SER A 101 2.81 2.15 -12.44
C SER A 101 4.27 1.74 -12.53
N LEU A 102 4.51 0.44 -12.63
CA LEU A 102 5.84 -0.12 -12.76
C LEU A 102 5.93 -0.94 -14.04
N GLY A 103 7.02 -0.75 -14.78
CA GLY A 103 7.37 -1.66 -15.85
C GLY A 103 7.98 -2.93 -15.25
N ARG A 104 8.05 -3.98 -16.05
CA ARG A 104 8.59 -5.26 -15.60
C ARG A 104 10.03 -5.14 -15.09
N LYS A 105 10.82 -4.26 -15.72
CA LYS A 105 12.21 -4.04 -15.30
C LYS A 105 12.32 -3.36 -13.94
N GLN A 106 11.31 -2.59 -13.55
CA GLN A 106 11.29 -1.85 -12.29
C GLN A 106 10.71 -2.68 -11.15
N LEU A 107 10.02 -3.77 -11.47
CA LEU A 107 9.31 -4.57 -10.48
C LEU A 107 10.23 -5.10 -9.40
N GLU A 108 11.35 -5.69 -9.78
CA GLU A 108 12.31 -6.27 -8.83
C GLU A 108 12.89 -5.22 -7.88
N GLU A 109 13.28 -4.06 -8.42
CA GLU A 109 13.81 -2.96 -7.61
C GLU A 109 12.77 -2.44 -6.62
N ALA A 110 11.50 -2.33 -7.05
CA ALA A 110 10.43 -1.89 -6.19
C ALA A 110 10.16 -2.90 -5.07
N VAL A 111 10.20 -4.19 -5.38
CA VAL A 111 10.04 -5.25 -4.38
C VAL A 111 11.14 -5.17 -3.32
N ILE A 112 12.39 -5.02 -3.75
CA ILE A 112 13.53 -4.90 -2.84
C ILE A 112 13.40 -3.65 -1.98
N TYR A 113 13.05 -2.52 -2.58
CA TYR A 113 12.84 -1.26 -1.85
C TYR A 113 11.78 -1.42 -0.77
N VAL A 114 10.65 -2.03 -1.08
CA VAL A 114 9.54 -2.21 -0.12
C VAL A 114 9.95 -3.18 0.98
N LYS A 115 10.61 -4.28 0.66
CA LYS A 115 11.08 -5.23 1.68
C LYS A 115 12.02 -4.59 2.69
N ASN A 116 12.81 -3.61 2.26
CA ASN A 116 13.77 -2.92 3.11
C ASN A 116 13.24 -1.59 3.67
N GLN A 117 11.92 -1.41 3.69
CA GLN A 117 11.29 -0.13 4.03
C GLN A 117 11.72 0.41 5.40
N LYS A 118 11.74 -0.44 6.42
CA LYS A 118 12.13 -0.02 7.77
C LYS A 118 13.57 0.44 7.84
N GLU A 119 14.44 -0.23 7.10
CA GLU A 119 15.85 0.12 7.02
C GLU A 119 16.05 1.46 6.31
N HIS A 120 15.33 1.68 5.18
CA HIS A 120 15.40 2.95 4.45
C HIS A 120 15.00 4.14 5.33
N HIS A 121 13.92 4.01 6.09
CA HIS A 121 13.49 5.09 7.00
C HIS A 121 14.47 5.29 8.15
N ALA A 122 15.00 4.23 8.72
CA ALA A 122 15.98 4.31 9.81
C ALA A 122 17.28 4.98 9.36
N GLN A 123 17.69 4.77 8.10
CA GLN A 123 18.95 5.30 7.55
C GLN A 123 18.75 6.59 6.75
N GLY A 124 17.51 7.04 6.56
CA GLY A 124 17.21 8.21 5.75
C GLY A 124 17.46 8.02 4.26
N THR A 125 17.45 6.77 3.77
CA THR A 125 17.72 6.44 2.36
C THR A 125 16.43 6.25 1.57
N ILE A 126 15.43 7.07 1.84
CA ILE A 126 14.14 6.96 1.16
C ILE A 126 14.23 7.53 -0.26
N ILE A 127 13.45 6.94 -1.17
CA ILE A 127 13.30 7.45 -2.53
C ILE A 127 12.01 8.28 -2.57
N LYS A 128 12.17 9.59 -2.66
CA LYS A 128 11.05 10.53 -2.54
C LYS A 128 9.92 10.23 -3.53
N SER A 129 10.24 9.92 -4.77
CA SER A 129 9.24 9.62 -5.79
C SER A 129 8.38 8.40 -5.48
N LEU A 130 8.87 7.50 -4.61
CA LEU A 130 8.15 6.31 -4.18
C LEU A 130 7.47 6.50 -2.82
N GLU A 131 7.76 7.61 -2.13
CA GLU A 131 7.20 7.90 -0.81
C GLU A 131 6.15 9.02 -0.85
N ASP A 132 6.22 9.89 -1.86
CA ASP A 132 5.34 11.05 -1.93
C ASP A 132 3.91 10.64 -2.24
N PHE A 133 3.01 11.07 -1.38
CA PHE A 133 1.58 11.03 -1.64
C PHE A 133 0.93 12.09 -0.75
N ASN A 134 -0.14 12.69 -1.23
CA ASN A 134 -0.85 13.76 -0.56
C ASN A 134 -2.30 13.39 -0.35
N GLN A 135 -2.98 14.12 0.53
CA GLN A 135 -4.43 14.02 0.66
C GLN A 135 -5.12 14.67 -0.54
N ASP A 136 -4.47 15.64 -1.16
CA ASP A 136 -4.96 16.30 -2.35
C ASP A 136 -4.56 15.51 -3.60
N ASP A 137 -5.36 15.65 -4.65
CA ASP A 137 -5.05 15.01 -5.92
C ASP A 137 -3.80 15.63 -6.54
N ASP A 138 -2.93 14.77 -7.05
CA ASP A 138 -1.72 15.15 -7.75
C ASP A 138 -1.62 14.30 -9.02
N PRO A 139 -2.51 14.56 -10.01
CA PRO A 139 -2.53 13.76 -11.22
C PRO A 139 -1.36 14.12 -12.15
N PRO A 140 -1.03 13.22 -13.09
CA PRO A 140 -0.02 13.53 -14.07
C PRO A 140 -0.44 14.71 -14.94
N GLN A 141 0.55 15.48 -15.37
CA GLN A 141 0.30 16.63 -16.23
C GLN A 141 0.14 16.19 -17.67
N LYS A 142 -0.64 16.96 -18.42
CA LYS A 142 -0.83 16.72 -19.85
C LYS A 142 0.42 17.10 -20.62
N PHE A 143 0.70 16.31 -21.65
CA PHE A 143 1.72 16.66 -22.62
C PHE A 143 1.04 17.31 -23.82
N TYR A 144 1.63 18.38 -24.29
CA TYR A 144 1.21 19.08 -25.53
C TYR A 144 2.24 18.82 -26.61
N MET A 145 1.77 18.31 -27.72
CA MET A 145 2.62 18.00 -28.85
C MET A 145 2.49 19.08 -29.89
#